data_256c00ed8ebbf39a4bf9f5082fbdbd6e
#
_entry.id   256c00ed8ebbf39a4bf9f5082fbdbd6e
#
_cell.length_a   1.000
_cell.length_b   1.000
_cell.length_c   1.000
_cell.angle_alpha   90.00
_cell.angle_beta   90.00
_cell.angle_gamma   90.00
#
_symmetry.space_group_name_H-M   'P 1'
#
loop_
_entity.id
_entity.type
_entity.pdbx_description
1 polymer ?
#
loop_
_entity_poly.entity_id
_entity_poly.type
_entity_poly.pdbx_seq_one_letter_code
_entity_poly.pdbx_strand_id
1 'polypeptide(L)'
;DVYKRQPEVWRLNRDQIRNPHLISPGQVILLDRSGPWLTVGRRIGGGTQPGRLEPKIYTEALESAVPSIPLQIIEPFLNRPLVVDQPRLDGSATIIATETSRVLTGSGDTVFAKNVDPDTEVWHIYRPARPLEDPITRETIAWEAAYLGTARVTERGEPTTLEIVSAVEEIGVGDLMMPSERPSVFSYAPHAPEQAVDGRVISIHRGVSETGRLNVVALNVGERDGLERGHVLSLFRNRGTAEYRGEAGKESFQLPEKRYGVVFVFRVFERVSYALVMESDGPVTIADAVRKP
;
A
#
# COMPACT_ATOMS: atom_id res chain seq x y z
N ASP A 1 18.74 4.41 -14.84
CA ASP A 1 20.06 4.70 -15.44
C ASP A 1 20.00 5.87 -16.44
N VAL A 2 19.76 7.08 -15.92
CA VAL A 2 19.63 8.34 -16.71
C VAL A 2 20.92 8.63 -17.48
N TYR A 3 22.07 8.32 -16.93
CA TYR A 3 23.38 8.58 -17.55
C TYR A 3 23.68 7.69 -18.77
N LYS A 4 23.06 6.52 -18.90
CA LYS A 4 23.29 5.61 -20.06
C LYS A 4 22.50 6.00 -21.30
N ARG A 5 21.41 6.76 -21.16
CA ARG A 5 20.56 7.19 -22.29
C ARG A 5 20.93 8.54 -22.90
N GLN A 6 21.72 9.36 -22.22
CA GLN A 6 22.17 10.65 -22.74
C GLN A 6 22.90 10.57 -24.10
N PRO A 7 23.81 9.61 -24.33
CA PRO A 7 24.46 9.50 -25.65
C PRO A 7 23.51 9.12 -26.79
N GLU A 8 22.44 8.37 -26.49
CA GLU A 8 21.46 7.96 -27.52
C GLU A 8 20.57 9.14 -27.93
N VAL A 9 20.05 9.91 -26.98
CA VAL A 9 19.24 11.09 -27.26
C VAL A 9 20.04 12.11 -28.04
N TRP A 10 21.32 12.32 -27.73
CA TRP A 10 22.18 13.21 -28.48
C TRP A 10 22.46 12.71 -29.92
N ARG A 11 22.70 11.41 -30.13
CA ARG A 11 22.92 10.85 -31.49
C ARG A 11 21.73 11.08 -32.40
N LEU A 12 20.52 10.98 -31.90
CA LEU A 12 19.28 11.20 -32.64
C LEU A 12 19.07 12.69 -33.02
N ASN A 13 19.71 13.61 -32.28
CA ASN A 13 19.51 15.03 -32.44
C ASN A 13 20.80 15.77 -32.89
N ARG A 14 21.81 15.04 -33.40
CA ARG A 14 23.15 15.57 -33.74
C ARG A 14 23.14 16.68 -34.78
N ASP A 15 22.20 16.65 -35.70
CA ASP A 15 22.09 17.65 -36.76
C ASP A 15 21.62 19.01 -36.23
N GLN A 16 20.87 19.01 -35.15
CA GLN A 16 20.38 20.24 -34.52
C GLN A 16 21.21 20.67 -33.31
N ILE A 17 21.79 19.72 -32.58
CA ILE A 17 22.66 20.00 -31.42
C ILE A 17 24.04 19.43 -31.71
N ARG A 18 24.89 20.19 -32.34
CA ARG A 18 26.24 19.78 -32.75
C ARG A 18 27.15 19.43 -31.57
N ASN A 19 26.99 20.14 -30.46
CA ASN A 19 27.73 19.87 -29.23
C ASN A 19 26.82 19.99 -28.00
N PRO A 20 26.54 18.90 -27.27
CA PRO A 20 25.64 18.92 -26.10
C PRO A 20 26.19 19.71 -24.91
N HIS A 21 27.50 20.01 -24.92
CA HIS A 21 28.15 20.81 -23.87
C HIS A 21 28.10 22.33 -24.14
N LEU A 22 27.61 22.74 -25.31
CA LEU A 22 27.55 24.17 -25.73
C LEU A 22 26.09 24.59 -25.94
N ILE A 23 25.28 24.47 -24.90
CA ILE A 23 23.93 25.05 -24.87
C ILE A 23 24.05 26.43 -24.23
N SER A 24 23.76 27.49 -25.00
CA SER A 24 23.85 28.85 -24.49
C SER A 24 22.66 29.24 -23.63
N PRO A 25 22.86 30.05 -22.57
CA PRO A 25 21.75 30.54 -21.75
C PRO A 25 20.73 31.30 -22.62
N GLY A 26 19.44 30.99 -22.48
CA GLY A 26 18.35 31.59 -23.27
C GLY A 26 18.00 30.83 -24.56
N GLN A 27 18.69 29.76 -24.89
CA GLN A 27 18.34 28.90 -26.02
C GLN A 27 17.13 27.99 -25.63
N VAL A 28 16.06 28.04 -26.42
CA VAL A 28 14.86 27.26 -26.18
C VAL A 28 14.98 25.89 -26.87
N ILE A 29 14.88 24.84 -26.12
CA ILE A 29 14.86 23.47 -26.63
C ILE A 29 13.44 22.94 -26.49
N LEU A 30 12.83 22.55 -27.60
CA LEU A 30 11.48 21.95 -27.61
C LEU A 30 11.59 20.43 -27.71
N LEU A 31 10.90 19.74 -26.85
CA LEU A 31 10.74 18.29 -26.90
C LEU A 31 9.49 17.94 -27.72
N ASP A 32 9.69 17.21 -28.80
CA ASP A 32 8.58 16.66 -29.56
C ASP A 32 8.02 15.41 -28.82
N ARG A 33 6.76 15.48 -28.45
CA ARG A 33 6.07 14.37 -27.72
C ARG A 33 5.77 13.16 -28.61
N SER A 34 5.95 13.27 -29.90
CA SER A 34 5.78 12.15 -30.84
C SER A 34 6.97 11.20 -30.91
N GLY A 35 8.10 11.58 -30.27
CA GLY A 35 9.32 10.76 -30.25
C GLY A 35 10.46 11.42 -29.45
N PRO A 36 11.66 10.83 -29.45
CA PRO A 36 12.81 11.34 -28.70
C PRO A 36 13.52 12.51 -29.44
N TRP A 37 12.76 13.38 -30.09
CA TRP A 37 13.30 14.48 -30.92
C TRP A 37 13.36 15.78 -30.14
N LEU A 38 14.50 16.46 -30.25
CA LEU A 38 14.73 17.79 -29.67
C LEU A 38 14.89 18.79 -30.81
N THR A 39 14.16 19.90 -30.76
CA THR A 39 14.27 20.98 -31.73
C THR A 39 14.75 22.25 -31.04
N VAL A 40 15.75 22.91 -31.63
CA VAL A 40 16.20 24.21 -31.15
C VAL A 40 15.23 25.28 -31.66
N GLY A 41 14.44 25.82 -30.74
CA GLY A 41 13.49 26.90 -31.05
C GLY A 41 14.18 28.24 -31.18
N ARG A 42 13.78 29.04 -32.22
CA ARG A 42 14.14 30.45 -32.32
C ARG A 42 12.93 31.27 -31.87
N ARG A 43 13.16 32.18 -30.93
CA ARG A 43 12.12 33.13 -30.50
C ARG A 43 11.76 34.06 -31.66
N ILE A 44 10.56 33.89 -32.26
CA ILE A 44 10.00 34.84 -33.22
C ILE A 44 9.09 35.78 -32.43
N GLY A 45 9.54 37.02 -32.22
CA GLY A 45 8.76 38.05 -31.57
C GLY A 45 9.58 39.28 -31.36
N GLY A 46 9.44 40.27 -32.29
CA GLY A 46 10.14 41.53 -32.27
C GLY A 46 9.61 42.47 -31.18
N GLY A 47 10.52 43.20 -30.61
CA GLY A 47 10.28 44.27 -29.66
C GLY A 47 11.63 44.75 -29.13
N THR A 48 12.23 45.69 -29.85
CA THR A 48 13.43 46.43 -29.44
C THR A 48 13.11 47.29 -28.23
N GLN A 49 13.39 46.80 -27.04
CA GLN A 49 13.77 47.64 -25.90
C GLN A 49 14.84 46.89 -25.10
N PRO A 50 15.96 47.58 -24.73
CA PRO A 50 16.93 46.99 -23.82
C PRO A 50 16.36 47.01 -22.39
N GLY A 51 15.46 46.11 -22.12
CA GLY A 51 14.95 45.86 -20.80
C GLY A 51 15.93 44.94 -20.06
N ARG A 52 16.46 45.42 -18.96
CA ARG A 52 17.20 44.65 -17.97
C ARG A 52 16.37 43.42 -17.63
N LEU A 53 16.84 42.22 -18.00
CA LEU A 53 16.22 40.97 -17.65
C LEU A 53 16.39 40.76 -16.13
N GLU A 54 15.39 41.10 -15.37
CA GLU A 54 15.31 40.66 -13.98
C GLU A 54 15.01 39.17 -14.00
N PRO A 55 15.77 38.34 -13.25
CA PRO A 55 15.46 36.92 -13.12
C PRO A 55 14.12 36.79 -12.41
N LYS A 56 13.05 36.53 -13.15
CA LYS A 56 11.79 36.06 -12.56
C LYS A 56 12.00 34.61 -12.17
N ILE A 57 12.07 34.35 -10.88
CA ILE A 57 11.95 33.01 -10.32
C ILE A 57 10.49 32.62 -10.55
N TYR A 58 10.26 31.81 -11.57
CA TYR A 58 9.00 31.07 -11.66
C TYR A 58 9.10 29.94 -10.62
N THR A 59 8.56 30.17 -9.47
CA THR A 59 8.15 29.07 -8.57
C THR A 59 6.87 28.50 -9.18
N GLU A 60 7.00 27.63 -10.17
CA GLU A 60 5.99 26.63 -10.39
C GLU A 60 6.02 25.75 -9.12
N ALA A 61 4.92 25.72 -8.39
CA ALA A 61 4.75 24.67 -7.41
C ALA A 61 4.93 23.37 -8.19
N LEU A 62 5.99 22.62 -7.92
CA LEU A 62 6.07 21.23 -8.34
C LEU A 62 4.76 20.62 -7.84
N GLU A 63 3.84 20.34 -8.76
CA GLU A 63 2.75 19.43 -8.48
C GLU A 63 3.42 18.22 -7.83
N SER A 64 3.12 17.98 -6.59
CA SER A 64 3.87 17.18 -5.64
C SER A 64 4.38 15.92 -6.35
N ALA A 65 5.70 15.79 -6.42
CA ALA A 65 6.32 14.57 -6.92
C ALA A 65 5.60 13.41 -6.22
N VAL A 66 5.06 12.46 -6.99
CA VAL A 66 4.37 11.30 -6.43
C VAL A 66 5.29 10.76 -5.35
N PRO A 67 4.92 10.84 -4.06
CA PRO A 67 5.83 10.50 -2.99
C PRO A 67 6.24 9.05 -3.20
N SER A 68 7.54 8.79 -3.26
CA SER A 68 8.03 7.42 -3.43
C SER A 68 7.51 6.59 -2.27
N ILE A 69 6.83 5.49 -2.58
CA ILE A 69 6.28 4.59 -1.56
C ILE A 69 7.46 3.91 -0.88
N PRO A 70 7.65 4.08 0.43
CA PRO A 70 8.75 3.47 1.15
C PRO A 70 8.52 1.95 1.21
N LEU A 71 9.14 1.21 0.32
CA LEU A 71 8.96 -0.24 0.19
C LEU A 71 9.18 -0.97 1.53
N GLN A 72 10.11 -0.49 2.34
CA GLN A 72 10.43 -1.02 3.66
C GLN A 72 9.23 -1.04 4.63
N ILE A 73 8.29 -0.10 4.47
CA ILE A 73 7.11 -0.04 5.33
C ILE A 73 6.08 -1.09 4.93
N ILE A 74 5.89 -1.31 3.62
CA ILE A 74 4.88 -2.24 3.11
C ILE A 74 5.41 -3.66 2.91
N GLU A 75 6.74 -3.84 2.79
CA GLU A 75 7.37 -5.15 2.58
C GLU A 75 6.91 -6.24 3.57
N PRO A 76 6.82 -5.98 4.90
CA PRO A 76 6.34 -6.96 5.85
C PRO A 76 4.92 -7.45 5.58
N PHE A 77 4.13 -6.65 4.86
CA PHE A 77 2.72 -6.93 4.57
C PHE A 77 2.50 -7.55 3.18
N LEU A 78 3.51 -7.53 2.31
CA LEU A 78 3.37 -8.05 0.95
C LEU A 78 3.36 -9.58 0.92
N ASN A 79 4.15 -10.22 1.77
CA ASN A 79 4.43 -11.65 1.72
C ASN A 79 3.91 -12.44 2.93
N ARG A 80 3.29 -11.77 3.92
CA ARG A 80 2.81 -12.42 5.15
C ARG A 80 1.30 -12.48 5.17
N PRO A 81 0.70 -13.54 5.71
CA PRO A 81 -0.74 -13.59 5.90
C PRO A 81 -1.15 -12.50 6.89
N LEU A 82 -2.11 -11.66 6.49
CA LEU A 82 -2.62 -10.57 7.33
C LEU A 82 -4.12 -10.68 7.54
N VAL A 83 -4.83 -11.32 6.60
CA VAL A 83 -6.27 -11.49 6.65
C VAL A 83 -6.60 -12.92 6.29
N VAL A 84 -7.49 -13.51 7.06
CA VAL A 84 -8.12 -14.81 6.79
C VAL A 84 -9.63 -14.63 6.88
N ASP A 85 -10.38 -15.27 5.98
CA ASP A 85 -11.84 -15.13 5.91
C ASP A 85 -12.53 -15.73 7.12
N GLN A 86 -11.93 -16.78 7.69
CA GLN A 86 -12.42 -17.46 8.89
C GLN A 86 -11.28 -17.71 9.87
N PRO A 87 -11.53 -17.66 11.18
CA PRO A 87 -10.51 -17.88 12.20
C PRO A 87 -9.90 -19.29 12.13
N ARG A 88 -10.66 -20.24 11.62
CA ARG A 88 -10.20 -21.62 11.36
C ARG A 88 -11.05 -22.22 10.26
N LEU A 89 -10.41 -22.64 9.17
CA LEU A 89 -11.05 -23.47 8.15
C LEU A 89 -10.89 -24.94 8.53
N ASP A 90 -11.96 -25.72 8.39
CA ASP A 90 -11.88 -27.17 8.51
C ASP A 90 -10.89 -27.69 7.45
N GLY A 91 -9.90 -28.48 7.91
CA GLY A 91 -8.83 -28.94 7.01
C GLY A 91 -7.61 -28.03 6.89
N SER A 92 -7.55 -26.89 7.61
CA SER A 92 -6.34 -26.06 7.62
C SER A 92 -5.12 -26.82 8.15
N ALA A 93 -3.96 -26.59 7.52
CA ALA A 93 -2.70 -27.07 8.03
C ALA A 93 -2.47 -26.50 9.44
N THR A 94 -2.21 -27.39 10.41
CA THR A 94 -2.20 -27.02 11.83
C THR A 94 -1.06 -27.73 12.54
N ILE A 95 -0.31 -27.02 13.39
CA ILE A 95 0.72 -27.59 14.27
C ILE A 95 0.03 -28.38 15.37
N ILE A 96 0.37 -29.68 15.47
CA ILE A 96 -0.25 -30.60 16.42
C ILE A 96 0.68 -31.01 17.56
N ALA A 97 1.99 -30.91 17.36
CA ALA A 97 2.99 -31.26 18.36
C ALA A 97 4.31 -30.53 18.12
N THR A 98 5.14 -30.50 19.17
CA THR A 98 6.52 -30.03 19.15
C THR A 98 7.44 -31.19 19.56
N GLU A 99 8.68 -31.21 19.05
CA GLU A 99 9.61 -32.32 19.28
C GLU A 99 9.90 -32.58 20.77
N THR A 100 10.03 -31.54 21.56
CA THR A 100 10.40 -31.64 22.98
C THR A 100 9.23 -31.47 23.95
N SER A 101 8.00 -31.58 23.46
CA SER A 101 6.78 -31.31 24.25
C SER A 101 6.77 -29.94 24.94
N ARG A 102 7.57 -29.00 24.42
CA ARG A 102 7.56 -27.61 24.87
C ARG A 102 6.24 -26.95 24.46
N VAL A 103 5.74 -26.08 25.31
CA VAL A 103 4.52 -25.34 25.04
C VAL A 103 4.73 -24.34 23.89
N LEU A 104 5.94 -23.80 23.81
CA LEU A 104 6.33 -22.75 22.86
C LEU A 104 7.67 -23.10 22.21
N THR A 105 7.79 -22.82 20.93
CA THR A 105 8.95 -23.11 20.10
C THR A 105 9.39 -21.86 19.33
N GLY A 106 10.64 -21.85 18.87
CA GLY A 106 11.26 -20.77 18.13
C GLY A 106 12.08 -21.26 16.94
N SER A 107 12.90 -20.39 16.36
CA SER A 107 13.75 -20.73 15.21
C SER A 107 14.69 -21.87 15.51
N GLY A 108 14.78 -22.85 14.60
CA GLY A 108 15.59 -24.06 14.71
C GLY A 108 14.89 -25.23 15.41
N ASP A 109 13.71 -25.01 15.98
CA ASP A 109 12.94 -26.10 16.59
C ASP A 109 12.14 -26.88 15.53
N THR A 110 11.87 -28.15 15.85
CA THR A 110 11.04 -29.05 15.02
C THR A 110 9.60 -29.06 15.50
N VAL A 111 8.66 -29.01 14.57
CA VAL A 111 7.22 -29.12 14.82
C VAL A 111 6.59 -30.17 13.90
N PHE A 112 5.48 -30.73 14.35
CA PHE A 112 4.68 -31.68 13.58
C PHE A 112 3.34 -31.08 13.26
N ALA A 113 2.94 -31.20 11.98
CA ALA A 113 1.69 -30.63 11.52
C ALA A 113 0.85 -31.64 10.72
N LYS A 114 -0.46 -31.45 10.75
CA LYS A 114 -1.43 -32.20 9.95
C LYS A 114 -1.97 -31.34 8.82
N ASN A 115 -2.57 -32.01 7.82
CA ASN A 115 -3.20 -31.37 6.67
C ASN A 115 -2.23 -30.47 5.86
N VAL A 116 -0.98 -30.86 5.79
CA VAL A 116 0.06 -30.14 5.04
C VAL A 116 0.00 -30.60 3.60
N ASP A 117 -0.12 -29.64 2.66
CA ASP A 117 -0.06 -29.93 1.22
C ASP A 117 1.32 -30.51 0.84
N PRO A 118 1.37 -31.69 0.22
CA PRO A 118 2.61 -32.37 -0.11
C PRO A 118 3.48 -31.64 -1.12
N ASP A 119 2.93 -30.74 -1.91
CA ASP A 119 3.65 -30.03 -2.97
C ASP A 119 4.27 -28.71 -2.48
N THR A 120 3.91 -28.29 -1.27
CA THR A 120 4.41 -27.04 -0.67
C THR A 120 5.56 -27.30 0.30
N GLU A 121 6.70 -26.63 0.09
CA GLU A 121 7.90 -26.77 0.92
C GLU A 121 7.98 -25.74 2.07
N VAL A 122 7.49 -24.52 1.84
CA VAL A 122 7.63 -23.41 2.78
C VAL A 122 6.26 -22.91 3.21
N TRP A 123 6.11 -22.76 4.52
CA TRP A 123 4.86 -22.42 5.16
C TRP A 123 5.00 -21.19 6.05
N HIS A 124 4.04 -20.29 5.98
CA HIS A 124 3.86 -19.24 6.97
C HIS A 124 3.01 -19.77 8.13
N ILE A 125 3.48 -19.51 9.34
CA ILE A 125 2.77 -19.85 10.58
C ILE A 125 2.06 -18.59 11.06
N TYR A 126 0.78 -18.73 11.42
CA TYR A 126 -0.03 -17.60 11.86
C TYR A 126 -1.05 -18.01 12.92
N ARG A 127 -1.53 -17.03 13.66
CA ARG A 127 -2.62 -17.15 14.62
C ARG A 127 -3.68 -16.10 14.29
N PRO A 128 -4.98 -16.44 14.21
CA PRO A 128 -6.03 -15.44 14.12
C PRO A 128 -6.00 -14.56 15.37
N ALA A 129 -5.76 -13.25 15.19
CA ALA A 129 -5.56 -12.35 16.31
C ALA A 129 -6.86 -11.66 16.74
N ARG A 130 -7.57 -11.05 15.80
CA ARG A 130 -8.79 -10.29 16.07
C ARG A 130 -9.73 -10.24 14.87
N PRO A 131 -11.06 -10.13 15.11
CA PRO A 131 -11.99 -9.88 14.03
C PRO A 131 -11.78 -8.47 13.45
N LEU A 132 -11.91 -8.35 12.14
CA LEU A 132 -12.03 -7.09 11.42
C LEU A 132 -13.52 -6.83 11.22
N GLU A 133 -14.05 -5.88 11.98
CA GLU A 133 -15.46 -5.54 11.97
C GLU A 133 -15.73 -4.28 11.16
N ASP A 134 -16.82 -4.29 10.42
CA ASP A 134 -17.33 -3.07 9.79
C ASP A 134 -17.79 -2.09 10.88
N PRO A 135 -17.29 -0.86 10.89
CA PRO A 135 -17.61 0.10 11.95
C PRO A 135 -19.06 0.58 11.94
N ILE A 136 -19.79 0.39 10.83
CA ILE A 136 -21.18 0.80 10.66
C ILE A 136 -22.12 -0.38 10.94
N THR A 137 -21.92 -1.51 10.23
CA THR A 137 -22.83 -2.67 10.31
C THR A 137 -22.51 -3.58 11.49
N ARG A 138 -21.31 -3.49 12.07
CA ARG A 138 -20.78 -4.37 13.12
C ARG A 138 -20.61 -5.84 12.67
N GLU A 139 -20.70 -6.10 11.37
CA GLU A 139 -20.43 -7.41 10.79
C GLU A 139 -18.92 -7.69 10.86
N THR A 140 -18.54 -8.89 11.28
CA THR A 140 -17.17 -9.38 11.14
C THR A 140 -16.94 -9.74 9.67
N ILE A 141 -16.06 -8.99 8.99
CA ILE A 141 -15.79 -9.14 7.56
C ILE A 141 -14.72 -10.21 7.32
N ALA A 142 -13.72 -10.24 8.20
CA ALA A 142 -12.57 -11.13 8.13
C ALA A 142 -11.85 -11.17 9.48
N TRP A 143 -10.76 -11.91 9.57
CA TRP A 143 -9.92 -12.00 10.77
C TRP A 143 -8.50 -11.54 10.46
N GLU A 144 -7.94 -10.70 11.30
CA GLU A 144 -6.54 -10.34 11.21
C GLU A 144 -5.68 -11.50 11.69
N ALA A 145 -4.72 -11.91 10.89
CA ALA A 145 -3.79 -12.97 11.21
C ALA A 145 -2.48 -12.40 11.78
N ALA A 146 -2.13 -12.79 12.99
CA ALA A 146 -0.81 -12.52 13.53
C ALA A 146 0.21 -13.47 12.90
N TYR A 147 1.16 -12.96 12.14
CA TYR A 147 2.25 -13.74 11.59
C TYR A 147 3.24 -14.09 12.71
N LEU A 148 3.48 -15.38 12.91
CA LEU A 148 4.35 -15.91 13.94
C LEU A 148 5.73 -16.29 13.41
N GLY A 149 5.81 -16.84 12.19
CA GLY A 149 7.06 -17.31 11.63
C GLY A 149 6.91 -18.05 10.32
N THR A 150 8.01 -18.63 9.87
CA THR A 150 8.08 -19.47 8.66
C THR A 150 8.67 -20.83 9.02
N ALA A 151 8.08 -21.89 8.50
CA ALA A 151 8.62 -23.26 8.61
C ALA A 151 8.88 -23.86 7.23
N ARG A 152 9.79 -24.81 7.19
CA ARG A 152 10.12 -25.61 6.00
C ARG A 152 9.88 -27.08 6.28
N VAL A 153 9.32 -27.78 5.32
CA VAL A 153 9.13 -29.23 5.38
C VAL A 153 10.51 -29.89 5.34
N THR A 154 10.80 -30.71 6.34
CA THR A 154 12.02 -31.53 6.42
C THR A 154 11.73 -32.99 6.12
N GLU A 155 10.58 -33.51 6.55
CA GLU A 155 10.18 -34.88 6.30
C GLU A 155 8.67 -34.94 5.99
N ARG A 156 8.33 -35.57 4.89
CA ARG A 156 6.93 -35.70 4.44
C ARG A 156 6.28 -36.91 5.12
N GLY A 157 5.04 -36.75 5.54
CA GLY A 157 4.27 -37.80 6.21
C GLY A 157 2.99 -37.25 6.80
N GLU A 158 2.28 -38.09 7.55
CA GLU A 158 1.12 -37.68 8.36
C GLU A 158 1.35 -38.20 9.79
N PRO A 159 1.81 -37.34 10.72
CA PRO A 159 2.06 -35.90 10.54
C PRO A 159 3.31 -35.56 9.72
N THR A 160 3.31 -34.39 9.09
CA THR A 160 4.46 -33.82 8.40
C THR A 160 5.41 -33.17 9.39
N THR A 161 6.72 -33.40 9.24
CA THR A 161 7.76 -32.77 10.06
C THR A 161 8.26 -31.49 9.41
N LEU A 162 8.32 -30.40 10.18
CA LEU A 162 8.79 -29.11 9.70
C LEU A 162 9.80 -28.53 10.70
N GLU A 163 10.78 -27.82 10.16
CA GLU A 163 11.74 -26.98 10.92
C GLU A 163 11.28 -25.52 10.87
N ILE A 164 11.25 -24.85 12.01
CA ILE A 164 10.99 -23.41 12.10
C ILE A 164 12.23 -22.65 11.62
N VAL A 165 12.16 -22.07 10.42
CA VAL A 165 13.25 -21.29 9.81
C VAL A 165 13.39 -19.92 10.47
N SER A 166 12.27 -19.28 10.78
CA SER A 166 12.24 -17.99 11.47
C SER A 166 11.00 -17.88 12.35
N ALA A 167 11.18 -17.31 13.54
CA ALA A 167 10.11 -16.98 14.46
C ALA A 167 10.19 -15.49 14.82
N VAL A 168 9.06 -14.79 14.72
CA VAL A 168 8.87 -13.39 15.13
C VAL A 168 8.18 -13.35 16.49
N GLU A 169 7.30 -14.30 16.71
CA GLU A 169 6.61 -14.56 17.97
C GLU A 169 6.69 -16.05 18.31
N GLU A 170 6.32 -16.40 19.51
CA GLU A 170 6.32 -17.77 19.98
C GLU A 170 5.27 -18.61 19.26
N ILE A 171 5.70 -19.77 18.77
CA ILE A 171 4.88 -20.72 18.00
C ILE A 171 4.49 -21.88 18.91
N GLY A 172 3.24 -22.30 18.83
CA GLY A 172 2.70 -23.35 19.68
C GLY A 172 1.76 -24.31 18.96
N VAL A 173 1.34 -25.33 19.70
CA VAL A 173 0.33 -26.29 19.23
C VAL A 173 -1.00 -25.57 19.01
N GLY A 174 -1.61 -25.83 17.87
CA GLY A 174 -2.87 -25.19 17.45
C GLY A 174 -2.69 -23.98 16.54
N ASP A 175 -1.46 -23.48 16.35
CA ASP A 175 -1.20 -22.45 15.36
C ASP A 175 -1.40 -22.99 13.95
N LEU A 176 -1.89 -22.14 13.06
CA LEU A 176 -2.28 -22.46 11.70
C LEU A 176 -1.14 -22.18 10.73
N MET A 177 -1.18 -22.86 9.58
CA MET A 177 -0.19 -22.66 8.54
C MET A 177 -0.86 -22.45 7.19
N MET A 178 -0.22 -21.66 6.34
CA MET A 178 -0.60 -21.47 4.95
C MET A 178 0.64 -21.50 4.05
N PRO A 179 0.50 -21.89 2.76
CA PRO A 179 1.59 -21.88 1.81
C PRO A 179 2.25 -20.50 1.75
N SER A 180 3.59 -20.47 1.74
CA SER A 180 4.32 -19.24 1.50
C SER A 180 4.30 -18.95 0.01
N GLU A 181 3.63 -17.86 -0.37
CA GLU A 181 3.67 -17.39 -1.75
C GLU A 181 5.07 -16.86 -2.09
N ARG A 182 5.53 -17.08 -3.30
CA ARG A 182 6.79 -16.49 -3.76
C ARG A 182 6.62 -14.97 -3.81
N PRO A 183 7.60 -14.19 -3.30
CA PRO A 183 7.53 -12.74 -3.40
C PRO A 183 7.46 -12.34 -4.88
N SER A 184 6.35 -11.78 -5.29
CA SER A 184 6.21 -11.19 -6.61
C SER A 184 6.89 -9.81 -6.58
N VAL A 185 7.72 -9.54 -7.59
CA VAL A 185 8.29 -8.20 -7.78
C VAL A 185 7.15 -7.27 -8.19
N PHE A 186 6.77 -6.40 -7.29
CA PHE A 186 5.68 -5.46 -7.53
C PHE A 186 6.22 -4.16 -8.12
N SER A 187 5.77 -3.88 -9.34
CA SER A 187 5.88 -2.55 -9.93
C SER A 187 4.48 -2.08 -10.23
N TYR A 188 3.98 -1.09 -9.47
CA TYR A 188 2.68 -0.49 -9.78
C TYR A 188 2.83 1.01 -9.99
N ALA A 189 2.08 1.51 -10.96
CA ALA A 189 1.85 2.94 -11.09
C ALA A 189 0.61 3.29 -10.27
N PRO A 190 0.68 4.24 -9.34
CA PRO A 190 -0.50 4.71 -8.61
C PRO A 190 -1.55 5.24 -9.59
N HIS A 191 -2.80 4.80 -9.44
CA HIS A 191 -3.92 5.23 -10.26
C HIS A 191 -5.23 5.23 -9.46
N ALA A 192 -6.21 5.97 -9.95
CA ALA A 192 -7.54 6.00 -9.33
C ALA A 192 -8.37 4.77 -9.76
N PRO A 193 -9.26 4.24 -8.90
CA PRO A 193 -10.20 3.20 -9.29
C PRO A 193 -11.07 3.64 -10.47
N GLU A 194 -11.41 2.72 -11.37
CA GLU A 194 -12.35 3.01 -12.45
C GLU A 194 -13.77 3.22 -11.91
N GLN A 195 -14.19 2.38 -10.98
CA GLN A 195 -15.50 2.42 -10.35
C GLN A 195 -15.53 3.34 -9.13
N ALA A 196 -16.72 3.73 -8.72
CA ALA A 196 -16.92 4.45 -7.47
C ALA A 196 -16.69 3.49 -6.30
N VAL A 197 -15.83 3.87 -5.38
CA VAL A 197 -15.54 3.14 -4.14
C VAL A 197 -16.03 3.96 -2.97
N ASP A 198 -16.75 3.34 -2.02
CA ASP A 198 -17.13 3.94 -0.73
C ASP A 198 -16.83 2.93 0.37
N GLY A 199 -15.68 3.10 0.99
CA GLY A 199 -15.18 2.25 2.06
C GLY A 199 -14.93 3.02 3.35
N ARG A 200 -14.51 2.25 4.37
CA ARG A 200 -14.17 2.79 5.71
C ARG A 200 -12.86 2.18 6.20
N VAL A 201 -12.15 2.95 7.00
CA VAL A 201 -11.01 2.43 7.79
C VAL A 201 -11.58 1.56 8.91
N ILE A 202 -11.20 0.28 8.94
CA ILE A 202 -11.71 -0.70 9.91
C ILE A 202 -10.67 -1.08 10.97
N SER A 203 -9.40 -0.95 10.64
CA SER A 203 -8.30 -1.27 11.54
C SER A 203 -7.07 -0.42 11.25
N ILE A 204 -6.31 -0.18 12.29
CA ILE A 204 -5.02 0.53 12.24
C ILE A 204 -3.94 -0.45 12.71
N HIS A 205 -2.97 -0.73 11.83
CA HIS A 205 -1.88 -1.63 12.18
C HIS A 205 -0.96 -0.99 13.22
N ARG A 206 -0.72 -1.68 14.34
CA ARG A 206 0.06 -1.19 15.49
C ARG A 206 -0.45 0.11 16.11
N GLY A 207 -1.59 0.61 15.68
CA GLY A 207 -2.26 1.78 16.26
C GLY A 207 -3.35 1.36 17.23
N VAL A 208 -3.64 2.22 18.21
CA VAL A 208 -4.73 1.95 19.16
C VAL A 208 -6.05 2.51 18.63
N SER A 209 -6.09 3.79 18.28
CA SER A 209 -7.31 4.47 17.80
C SER A 209 -7.05 5.45 16.67
N GLU A 210 -5.83 5.94 16.54
CA GLU A 210 -5.44 6.97 15.60
C GLU A 210 -4.08 6.66 14.98
N THR A 211 -3.88 7.10 13.74
CA THR A 211 -2.61 6.97 13.04
C THR A 211 -2.35 8.16 12.12
N GLY A 212 -1.17 8.22 11.53
CA GLY A 212 -0.77 9.28 10.63
C GLY A 212 -0.07 8.76 9.38
N ARG A 213 0.62 9.66 8.72
CA ARG A 213 1.39 9.36 7.50
C ARG A 213 2.35 8.19 7.69
N LEU A 214 2.49 7.37 6.63
CA LEU A 214 3.36 6.20 6.55
C LEU A 214 2.95 5.04 7.50
N ASN A 215 1.73 5.04 7.99
CA ASN A 215 1.17 3.91 8.70
C ASN A 215 0.19 3.13 7.82
N VAL A 216 -0.01 1.87 8.18
CA VAL A 216 -0.88 0.94 7.44
C VAL A 216 -2.24 0.88 8.10
N VAL A 217 -3.27 0.95 7.27
CA VAL A 217 -4.68 0.83 7.67
C VAL A 217 -5.35 -0.29 6.87
N ALA A 218 -6.33 -0.95 7.48
CA ALA A 218 -7.22 -1.87 6.78
C ALA A 218 -8.52 -1.17 6.41
N LEU A 219 -9.06 -1.51 5.23
CA LEU A 219 -10.28 -0.97 4.67
C LEU A 219 -11.31 -2.09 4.48
N ASN A 220 -12.61 -1.80 4.62
CA ASN A 220 -13.72 -2.75 4.41
C ASN A 220 -14.12 -2.90 2.93
N VAL A 221 -13.22 -2.64 2.03
CA VAL A 221 -13.40 -2.76 0.58
C VAL A 221 -12.25 -3.59 0.00
N GLY A 222 -12.57 -4.48 -0.95
CA GLY A 222 -11.64 -5.44 -1.52
C GLY A 222 -11.86 -5.68 -3.02
N GLU A 223 -11.44 -6.84 -3.50
CA GLU A 223 -11.57 -7.24 -4.92
C GLU A 223 -13.03 -7.23 -5.40
N ARG A 224 -13.97 -7.70 -4.56
CA ARG A 224 -15.40 -7.69 -4.87
C ARG A 224 -15.97 -6.28 -5.10
N ASP A 225 -15.31 -5.25 -4.55
CA ASP A 225 -15.69 -3.85 -4.66
C ASP A 225 -14.92 -3.13 -5.79
N GLY A 226 -14.19 -3.91 -6.63
CA GLY A 226 -13.41 -3.40 -7.74
C GLY A 226 -12.10 -2.74 -7.34
N LEU A 227 -11.58 -3.04 -6.14
CA LEU A 227 -10.26 -2.58 -5.73
C LEU A 227 -9.16 -3.48 -6.28
N GLU A 228 -8.08 -2.83 -6.71
CA GLU A 228 -6.86 -3.45 -7.17
C GLU A 228 -5.65 -2.85 -6.47
N ARG A 229 -4.53 -3.59 -6.50
CA ARG A 229 -3.24 -3.07 -6.01
C ARG A 229 -2.80 -1.90 -6.88
N GLY A 230 -2.37 -0.81 -6.26
CA GLY A 230 -1.98 0.41 -6.95
C GLY A 230 -3.05 1.51 -6.91
N HIS A 231 -4.27 1.18 -6.47
CA HIS A 231 -5.31 2.18 -6.35
C HIS A 231 -4.97 3.22 -5.29
N VAL A 232 -5.28 4.47 -5.60
CA VAL A 232 -5.19 5.62 -4.70
C VAL A 232 -6.58 6.06 -4.32
N LEU A 233 -6.84 6.22 -3.02
CA LEU A 233 -8.11 6.65 -2.48
C LEU A 233 -7.94 7.91 -1.64
N SER A 234 -8.95 8.77 -1.64
CA SER A 234 -9.01 9.94 -0.77
C SER A 234 -9.64 9.60 0.58
N LEU A 235 -9.05 10.11 1.66
CA LEU A 235 -9.58 10.04 3.01
C LEU A 235 -10.54 11.21 3.28
N PHE A 236 -11.69 10.89 3.87
CA PHE A 236 -12.71 11.85 4.26
C PHE A 236 -13.08 11.69 5.72
N ARG A 237 -13.09 12.81 6.42
CA ARG A 237 -13.52 12.87 7.80
C ARG A 237 -14.98 13.24 7.91
N ASN A 238 -15.74 12.44 8.65
CA ASN A 238 -17.06 12.80 9.07
C ASN A 238 -16.95 13.85 10.18
N ARG A 239 -17.51 15.04 9.96
CA ARG A 239 -17.53 16.14 10.90
C ARG A 239 -18.66 16.08 11.91
N GLY A 240 -19.50 15.03 11.80
CA GLY A 240 -20.64 14.84 12.68
C GLY A 240 -21.79 15.80 12.37
N THR A 241 -22.61 16.02 13.36
CA THR A 241 -23.83 16.81 13.28
C THR A 241 -23.70 18.06 14.16
N ALA A 242 -23.99 19.22 13.61
CA ALA A 242 -24.11 20.46 14.35
C ALA A 242 -25.55 20.68 14.81
N GLU A 243 -25.71 21.02 16.09
CA GLU A 243 -27.00 21.39 16.63
C GLU A 243 -27.09 22.92 16.71
N TYR A 244 -28.13 23.46 16.11
CA TYR A 244 -28.44 24.89 16.17
C TYR A 244 -29.77 25.11 16.88
N ARG A 245 -29.81 26.05 17.81
CA ARG A 245 -31.02 26.45 18.51
C ARG A 245 -31.50 27.79 17.97
N GLY A 246 -32.42 27.71 16.99
CA GLY A 246 -33.07 28.87 16.39
C GLY A 246 -34.35 29.27 17.12
N GLU A 247 -35.04 30.25 16.58
CA GLU A 247 -36.34 30.73 17.12
C GLU A 247 -37.44 29.66 17.03
N ALA A 248 -37.34 28.75 16.03
CA ALA A 248 -38.29 27.66 15.81
C ALA A 248 -38.02 26.41 16.66
N GLY A 249 -36.90 26.36 17.40
CA GLY A 249 -36.50 25.23 18.22
C GLY A 249 -35.10 24.74 17.91
N LYS A 250 -34.83 23.46 18.26
CA LYS A 250 -33.55 22.78 18.05
C LYS A 250 -33.52 22.11 16.69
N GLU A 251 -32.59 22.52 15.86
CA GLU A 251 -32.36 21.98 14.51
C GLU A 251 -31.01 21.26 14.49
N SER A 252 -30.93 20.17 13.73
CA SER A 252 -29.73 19.34 13.61
C SER A 252 -29.29 19.29 12.15
N PHE A 253 -28.04 19.62 11.87
CA PHE A 253 -27.49 19.68 10.52
C PHE A 253 -26.31 18.71 10.42
N GLN A 254 -26.37 17.79 9.46
CA GLN A 254 -25.22 16.97 9.08
C GLN A 254 -24.16 17.86 8.44
N LEU A 255 -22.98 17.94 9.03
CA LEU A 255 -21.87 18.69 8.45
C LEU A 255 -21.27 17.94 7.25
N PRO A 256 -20.88 18.67 6.19
CA PRO A 256 -20.24 18.04 5.05
C PRO A 256 -18.90 17.42 5.44
N GLU A 257 -18.63 16.23 4.91
CA GLU A 257 -17.36 15.57 5.08
C GLU A 257 -16.21 16.39 4.48
N LYS A 258 -15.03 16.30 5.08
CA LYS A 258 -13.83 17.00 4.61
C LYS A 258 -12.82 15.99 4.09
N ARG A 259 -12.39 16.14 2.84
CA ARG A 259 -11.19 15.46 2.35
C ARG A 259 -9.98 15.99 3.14
N TYR A 260 -9.16 15.08 3.67
CA TYR A 260 -8.02 15.46 4.50
C TYR A 260 -6.78 14.59 4.30
N GLY A 261 -6.81 13.61 3.38
CA GLY A 261 -5.67 12.77 3.13
C GLY A 261 -5.83 11.85 1.92
N VAL A 262 -4.82 11.04 1.71
CA VAL A 262 -4.70 10.09 0.61
C VAL A 262 -4.09 8.80 1.12
N VAL A 263 -4.65 7.66 0.69
CA VAL A 263 -4.11 6.32 0.96
C VAL A 263 -3.79 5.60 -0.35
N PHE A 264 -2.76 4.77 -0.30
CA PHE A 264 -2.31 3.92 -1.40
C PHE A 264 -2.58 2.45 -1.07
N VAL A 265 -3.39 1.78 -1.87
CA VAL A 265 -3.74 0.37 -1.71
C VAL A 265 -2.62 -0.50 -2.26
N PHE A 266 -1.96 -1.28 -1.39
CA PHE A 266 -0.84 -2.13 -1.78
C PHE A 266 -1.12 -3.62 -1.66
N ARG A 267 -2.17 -4.02 -0.92
CA ARG A 267 -2.63 -5.41 -0.83
C ARG A 267 -4.14 -5.47 -0.81
N VAL A 268 -4.71 -6.38 -1.59
CA VAL A 268 -6.16 -6.55 -1.74
C VAL A 268 -6.52 -8.01 -1.48
N PHE A 269 -7.57 -8.23 -0.72
CA PHE A 269 -8.24 -9.49 -0.44
C PHE A 269 -9.68 -9.38 -0.94
N GLU A 270 -10.45 -10.43 -0.84
CA GLU A 270 -11.82 -10.45 -1.37
C GLU A 270 -12.70 -9.32 -0.79
N ARG A 271 -12.70 -9.13 0.54
CA ARG A 271 -13.56 -8.18 1.26
C ARG A 271 -12.80 -7.07 1.98
N VAL A 272 -11.49 -7.14 2.05
CA VAL A 272 -10.62 -6.25 2.82
C VAL A 272 -9.42 -5.84 1.97
N SER A 273 -8.91 -4.65 2.18
CA SER A 273 -7.64 -4.24 1.61
C SER A 273 -6.75 -3.53 2.64
N TYR A 274 -5.43 -3.57 2.41
CA TYR A 274 -4.47 -2.80 3.18
C TYR A 274 -3.96 -1.63 2.37
N ALA A 275 -3.96 -0.48 3.01
CA ALA A 275 -3.51 0.77 2.41
C ALA A 275 -2.50 1.49 3.29
N LEU A 276 -1.54 2.15 2.65
CA LEU A 276 -0.56 3.02 3.29
C LEU A 276 -1.09 4.45 3.28
N VAL A 277 -1.10 5.12 4.41
CA VAL A 277 -1.42 6.55 4.50
C VAL A 277 -0.26 7.35 3.90
N MET A 278 -0.46 7.92 2.71
CA MET A 278 0.55 8.69 2.00
C MET A 278 0.63 10.12 2.51
N GLU A 279 -0.53 10.72 2.77
CA GLU A 279 -0.68 12.09 3.23
C GLU A 279 -1.93 12.22 4.08
N SER A 280 -1.86 13.03 5.14
CA SER A 280 -3.04 13.37 5.95
C SER A 280 -2.81 14.70 6.69
N ASP A 281 -3.83 15.57 6.67
CA ASP A 281 -3.86 16.85 7.41
C ASP A 281 -4.30 16.67 8.88
N GLY A 282 -4.30 15.45 9.37
CA GLY A 282 -4.68 15.12 10.74
C GLY A 282 -4.66 13.62 10.99
N PRO A 283 -4.95 13.18 12.22
CA PRO A 283 -4.93 11.76 12.55
C PRO A 283 -6.00 11.00 11.77
N VAL A 284 -5.65 9.83 11.23
CA VAL A 284 -6.58 8.89 10.60
C VAL A 284 -7.20 8.03 11.68
N THR A 285 -8.52 7.92 11.69
CA THR A 285 -9.28 7.18 12.71
C THR A 285 -10.11 6.05 12.09
N ILE A 286 -10.49 5.09 12.92
CA ILE A 286 -11.45 4.05 12.52
C ILE A 286 -12.78 4.73 12.14
N ALA A 287 -13.46 4.21 11.12
CA ALA A 287 -14.67 4.73 10.47
C ALA A 287 -14.47 5.96 9.56
N ASP A 288 -13.27 6.52 9.43
CA ASP A 288 -13.01 7.50 8.38
C ASP A 288 -13.31 6.90 6.99
N ALA A 289 -13.95 7.69 6.14
CA ALA A 289 -14.35 7.23 4.81
C ALA A 289 -13.19 7.25 3.81
N VAL A 290 -13.17 6.28 2.92
CA VAL A 290 -12.26 6.24 1.77
C VAL A 290 -13.06 6.18 0.48
N ARG A 291 -12.72 7.06 -0.47
CA ARG A 291 -13.43 7.13 -1.77
C ARG A 291 -12.46 7.39 -2.90
N LYS A 292 -12.95 7.17 -4.10
CA LYS A 292 -12.26 7.59 -5.32
C LYS A 292 -11.87 9.08 -5.22
N PRO A 293 -10.65 9.47 -5.61
CA PRO A 293 -10.15 10.84 -5.59
C PRO A 293 -10.99 11.83 -6.41
#